data_58bcc579ea2832dfa9b018629c925ec9
#
_entry.id   58bcc579ea2832dfa9b018629c925ec9
#
_cell.length_a   1.000
_cell.length_b   1.000
_cell.length_c   1.000
_cell.angle_alpha   90.00
_cell.angle_beta   90.00
_cell.angle_gamma   90.00
#
_symmetry.space_group_name_H-M   'P 1'
#
loop_
_entity.id
_entity.type
_entity.pdbx_description
1 polymer ?
#
loop_
_entity_poly.entity_id
_entity_poly.type
_entity_poly.pdbx_seq_one_letter_code
_entity_poly.pdbx_strand_id
1 'polypeptide(L)'
;MNAALFTARASGKWLAPTLAALVLAGCVTMPKIDWAARVGNYTCDQAVLELGPPDKSAKLTDGTTVADWLTRRGQIIVAPEPYFAPPGCYYGSFTPMYSETYVPARYLRLTFGADGKLTAWKEFTR
;
A
#
# COMPACT_ATOMS: atom_id res chain seq x y z
N MET A 1 -13.86 -29.24 63.23
CA MET A 1 -14.19 -28.17 62.28
C MET A 1 -12.87 -27.66 61.71
N ASN A 2 -12.38 -28.24 60.60
CA ASN A 2 -11.09 -27.94 60.02
C ASN A 2 -11.34 -27.43 58.57
N ALA A 3 -11.13 -26.14 58.38
CA ALA A 3 -11.16 -25.52 57.07
C ALA A 3 -9.80 -25.74 56.38
N ALA A 4 -9.77 -26.56 55.35
CA ALA A 4 -8.61 -26.77 54.50
C ALA A 4 -8.53 -25.65 53.45
N LEU A 5 -7.55 -24.76 53.59
CA LEU A 5 -7.16 -23.76 52.58
C LEU A 5 -6.48 -24.49 51.41
N PHE A 6 -7.19 -24.58 50.29
CA PHE A 6 -6.63 -25.02 49.02
C PHE A 6 -5.93 -23.83 48.36
N THR A 7 -4.60 -23.70 48.52
CA THR A 7 -3.78 -22.79 47.75
C THR A 7 -3.51 -23.38 46.38
N ALA A 8 -4.22 -22.90 45.35
CA ALA A 8 -3.94 -23.22 43.97
C ALA A 8 -2.64 -22.51 43.52
N ARG A 9 -1.56 -23.28 43.45
CA ARG A 9 -0.24 -22.86 42.94
C ARG A 9 -0.33 -22.86 41.43
N ALA A 10 -0.67 -21.70 40.84
CA ALA A 10 -0.64 -21.50 39.40
C ALA A 10 0.82 -21.53 38.93
N SER A 11 1.22 -22.63 38.29
CA SER A 11 2.53 -22.79 37.68
C SER A 11 2.61 -21.93 36.42
N GLY A 12 3.38 -20.82 36.51
CA GLY A 12 3.57 -19.80 35.48
C GLY A 12 4.33 -20.23 34.22
N LYS A 13 4.29 -21.53 33.84
CA LYS A 13 5.00 -22.07 32.67
C LYS A 13 4.21 -21.99 31.35
N TRP A 14 2.92 -21.66 31.40
CA TRP A 14 2.03 -21.65 30.23
C TRP A 14 1.80 -20.25 29.62
N LEU A 15 2.26 -19.17 30.29
CA LEU A 15 2.08 -17.80 29.81
C LEU A 15 3.06 -17.40 28.70
N ALA A 16 4.23 -18.03 28.62
CA ALA A 16 5.24 -17.71 27.62
C ALA A 16 4.85 -18.06 26.16
N PRO A 17 4.22 -19.24 25.87
CA PRO A 17 3.83 -19.57 24.51
C PRO A 17 2.64 -18.74 23.99
N THR A 18 1.74 -18.28 24.85
CA THR A 18 0.59 -17.44 24.46
C THR A 18 1.00 -16.03 24.04
N LEU A 19 2.03 -15.46 24.67
CA LEU A 19 2.53 -14.14 24.30
C LEU A 19 3.29 -14.18 22.96
N ALA A 20 4.01 -15.28 22.67
CA ALA A 20 4.71 -15.47 21.40
C ALA A 20 3.75 -15.63 20.20
N ALA A 21 2.58 -16.23 20.40
CA ALA A 21 1.56 -16.39 19.36
C ALA A 21 0.89 -15.08 18.95
N LEU A 22 0.79 -14.10 19.86
CA LEU A 22 0.20 -12.78 19.54
C LEU A 22 1.10 -11.91 18.65
N VAL A 23 2.42 -12.11 18.66
CA VAL A 23 3.36 -11.28 17.87
C VAL A 23 3.39 -11.70 16.40
N LEU A 24 2.98 -12.92 16.05
CA LEU A 24 2.96 -13.42 14.67
C LEU A 24 1.73 -13.01 13.85
N ALA A 25 0.72 -12.39 14.46
CA ALA A 25 -0.51 -11.95 13.77
C ALA A 25 -0.39 -10.59 13.06
N GLY A 26 0.80 -9.99 13.00
CA GLY A 26 1.02 -8.60 12.58
C GLY A 26 1.20 -8.34 11.09
N CYS A 27 1.10 -9.33 10.19
CA CYS A 27 1.10 -9.06 8.74
C CYS A 27 -0.33 -8.81 8.24
N VAL A 28 -0.90 -7.67 8.59
CA VAL A 28 -2.14 -7.19 7.96
C VAL A 28 -1.79 -6.71 6.56
N THR A 29 -2.02 -7.55 5.56
CA THR A 29 -2.08 -7.13 4.17
C THR A 29 -3.21 -6.12 4.05
N MET A 30 -2.90 -4.86 3.70
CA MET A 30 -3.95 -3.85 3.48
C MET A 30 -4.91 -4.37 2.40
N PRO A 31 -6.22 -4.45 2.69
CA PRO A 31 -7.19 -4.94 1.71
C PRO A 31 -7.16 -4.02 0.49
N LYS A 32 -7.05 -4.61 -0.69
CA LYS A 32 -7.15 -3.86 -1.94
C LYS A 32 -8.56 -3.29 -2.05
N ILE A 33 -8.67 -1.98 -2.23
CA ILE A 33 -9.96 -1.31 -2.38
C ILE A 33 -10.62 -1.80 -3.68
N ASP A 34 -11.85 -2.30 -3.58
CA ASP A 34 -12.65 -2.65 -4.74
C ASP A 34 -13.45 -1.42 -5.21
N TRP A 35 -12.89 -0.71 -6.18
CA TRP A 35 -13.50 0.48 -6.76
C TRP A 35 -14.78 0.16 -7.54
N ALA A 36 -14.88 -1.04 -8.13
CA ALA A 36 -16.06 -1.44 -8.88
C ALA A 36 -17.30 -1.54 -7.98
N ALA A 37 -17.14 -2.06 -6.76
CA ALA A 37 -18.22 -2.14 -5.78
C ALA A 37 -18.66 -0.77 -5.24
N ARG A 38 -17.83 0.28 -5.38
CA ARG A 38 -18.11 1.64 -4.92
C ARG A 38 -18.86 2.50 -5.94
N VAL A 39 -18.91 2.09 -7.20
CA VAL A 39 -19.64 2.81 -8.26
C VAL A 39 -21.12 2.95 -7.89
N GLY A 40 -21.66 4.16 -8.01
CA GLY A 40 -23.05 4.52 -7.68
C GLY A 40 -23.32 4.86 -6.21
N ASN A 41 -22.47 4.43 -5.27
CA ASN A 41 -22.68 4.66 -3.83
C ASN A 41 -21.62 5.59 -3.19
N TYR A 42 -20.44 5.69 -3.79
CA TYR A 42 -19.32 6.46 -3.26
C TYR A 42 -19.39 7.90 -3.73
N THR A 43 -19.22 8.86 -2.83
CA THR A 43 -19.33 10.28 -3.16
C THR A 43 -17.96 10.97 -3.25
N CYS A 44 -17.93 12.12 -3.93
CA CYS A 44 -16.72 12.94 -4.03
C CYS A 44 -16.20 13.37 -2.65
N ASP A 45 -17.09 13.73 -1.71
CA ASP A 45 -16.69 14.13 -0.36
C ASP A 45 -16.08 12.97 0.42
N GLN A 46 -16.62 11.77 0.27
CA GLN A 46 -16.03 10.56 0.86
C GLN A 46 -14.63 10.29 0.29
N ALA A 47 -14.44 10.49 -1.02
CA ALA A 47 -13.12 10.35 -1.64
C ALA A 47 -12.10 11.33 -1.05
N VAL A 48 -12.48 12.59 -0.86
CA VAL A 48 -11.62 13.61 -0.27
C VAL A 48 -11.29 13.29 1.19
N LEU A 49 -12.26 12.79 1.97
CA LEU A 49 -12.03 12.41 3.37
C LEU A 49 -11.15 11.17 3.51
N GLU A 50 -11.28 10.20 2.60
CA GLU A 50 -10.55 8.92 2.67
C GLU A 50 -9.15 9.00 2.02
N LEU A 51 -9.03 9.66 0.85
CA LEU A 51 -7.79 9.74 0.07
C LEU A 51 -7.04 11.07 0.25
N GLY A 52 -7.66 12.05 0.89
CA GLY A 52 -7.18 13.42 0.95
C GLY A 52 -7.59 14.23 -0.29
N PRO A 53 -7.14 15.50 -0.39
CA PRO A 53 -7.44 16.35 -1.54
C PRO A 53 -6.82 15.76 -2.83
N PRO A 54 -7.51 15.85 -3.97
CA PRO A 54 -6.99 15.38 -5.25
C PRO A 54 -5.82 16.25 -5.73
N ASP A 55 -4.84 15.63 -6.40
CA ASP A 55 -3.73 16.37 -7.03
C ASP A 55 -4.22 17.26 -8.18
N LYS A 56 -5.21 16.77 -8.92
CA LYS A 56 -5.85 17.49 -10.02
C LYS A 56 -7.34 17.23 -10.01
N SER A 57 -8.12 18.27 -10.26
CA SER A 57 -9.57 18.14 -10.43
C SER A 57 -10.04 19.06 -11.56
N ALA A 58 -11.06 18.62 -12.27
CA ALA A 58 -11.73 19.40 -13.30
C ALA A 58 -13.23 19.14 -13.24
N LYS A 59 -14.02 20.19 -13.31
CA LYS A 59 -15.47 20.11 -13.47
C LYS A 59 -15.81 20.35 -14.93
N LEU A 60 -16.54 19.42 -15.52
CA LEU A 60 -16.97 19.49 -16.92
C LEU A 60 -18.28 20.29 -17.02
N THR A 61 -18.61 20.70 -18.26
CA THR A 61 -19.82 21.52 -18.53
C THR A 61 -21.14 20.78 -18.26
N ASP A 62 -21.11 19.45 -18.29
CA ASP A 62 -22.24 18.57 -17.94
C ASP A 62 -22.44 18.38 -16.42
N GLY A 63 -21.61 19.03 -15.60
CA GLY A 63 -21.62 18.91 -14.15
C GLY A 63 -20.79 17.75 -13.61
N THR A 64 -20.22 16.89 -14.48
CA THR A 64 -19.33 15.81 -14.08
C THR A 64 -18.03 16.36 -13.50
N THR A 65 -17.56 15.77 -12.42
CA THR A 65 -16.28 16.09 -11.80
C THR A 65 -15.29 14.95 -12.00
N VAL A 66 -14.13 15.26 -12.57
CA VAL A 66 -13.02 14.30 -12.74
C VAL A 66 -11.90 14.71 -11.80
N ALA A 67 -11.42 13.77 -10.99
CA ALA A 67 -10.36 14.03 -10.03
C ALA A 67 -9.31 12.92 -10.06
N ASP A 68 -8.03 13.31 -9.98
CA ASP A 68 -6.87 12.43 -10.02
C ASP A 68 -6.14 12.47 -8.68
N TRP A 69 -5.85 11.30 -8.12
CA TRP A 69 -5.04 11.12 -6.92
C TRP A 69 -3.75 10.38 -7.27
N LEU A 70 -2.62 10.88 -6.78
CA LEU A 70 -1.32 10.21 -6.88
C LEU A 70 -1.27 9.04 -5.88
N THR A 71 -1.33 7.81 -6.37
CA THR A 71 -1.27 6.62 -5.52
C THR A 71 0.16 6.12 -5.27
N ARG A 72 1.05 6.37 -6.22
CA ARG A 72 2.48 6.07 -6.09
C ARG A 72 3.31 7.09 -6.87
N ARG A 73 4.31 7.67 -6.21
CA ARG A 73 5.26 8.56 -6.88
C ARG A 73 6.14 7.80 -7.86
N GLY A 74 6.46 8.42 -8.98
CA GLY A 74 7.50 7.94 -9.88
C GLY A 74 8.86 8.00 -9.19
N GLN A 75 9.71 7.03 -9.48
CA GLN A 75 11.06 6.97 -8.90
C GLN A 75 12.04 6.33 -9.89
N ILE A 76 13.31 6.73 -9.78
CA ILE A 76 14.41 6.04 -10.45
C ILE A 76 14.97 5.03 -9.45
N ILE A 77 15.01 3.77 -9.85
CA ILE A 77 15.66 2.70 -9.09
C ILE A 77 17.03 2.51 -9.71
N VAL A 78 18.08 2.72 -8.90
CA VAL A 78 19.46 2.45 -9.28
C VAL A 78 19.86 1.11 -8.66
N ALA A 79 20.16 0.12 -9.48
CA ALA A 79 20.57 -1.20 -9.02
C ALA A 79 21.99 -1.51 -9.52
N PRO A 80 22.86 -2.12 -8.69
CA PRO A 80 24.15 -2.61 -9.16
C PRO A 80 23.94 -3.75 -10.16
N GLU A 81 24.56 -3.66 -11.33
CA GLU A 81 24.57 -4.73 -12.30
C GLU A 81 25.58 -5.81 -11.87
N PRO A 82 25.21 -7.10 -11.86
CA PRO A 82 26.16 -8.17 -11.62
C PRO A 82 27.14 -8.22 -12.81
N TYR A 83 28.37 -7.76 -12.61
CA TYR A 83 29.43 -7.90 -13.60
C TYR A 83 30.02 -9.29 -13.55
N PHE A 84 29.78 -10.11 -14.56
CA PHE A 84 30.46 -11.37 -14.77
C PHE A 84 31.72 -11.07 -15.58
N ALA A 85 32.87 -10.98 -14.89
CA ALA A 85 34.15 -10.92 -15.58
C ALA A 85 34.40 -12.23 -16.35
N PRO A 86 34.74 -12.18 -17.65
CA PRO A 86 35.10 -13.39 -18.37
C PRO A 86 36.32 -14.05 -17.74
N PRO A 87 36.40 -15.40 -17.78
CA PRO A 87 37.57 -16.14 -17.24
C PRO A 87 38.85 -15.63 -17.88
N GLY A 88 39.83 -15.20 -17.05
CA GLY A 88 41.12 -14.70 -17.51
C GLY A 88 41.34 -13.19 -17.36
N CYS A 89 40.36 -12.42 -16.97
CA CYS A 89 40.54 -11.00 -16.63
C CYS A 89 41.06 -10.87 -15.20
N TYR A 90 42.27 -10.34 -15.05
CA TYR A 90 42.90 -10.04 -13.76
C TYR A 90 42.13 -8.90 -13.05
N TYR A 91 41.98 -9.01 -11.75
CA TYR A 91 41.40 -8.03 -10.85
C TYR A 91 42.13 -6.67 -10.92
N GLY A 92 41.70 -5.80 -11.78
CA GLY A 92 42.21 -4.43 -11.85
C GLY A 92 41.08 -3.45 -12.11
N SER A 93 40.60 -2.82 -11.05
CA SER A 93 39.52 -1.82 -10.98
C SER A 93 38.13 -2.32 -11.35
N PHE A 94 37.39 -2.78 -10.36
CA PHE A 94 35.93 -2.88 -10.41
C PHE A 94 35.35 -1.47 -10.47
N THR A 95 34.94 -1.05 -11.63
CA THR A 95 33.99 0.07 -11.73
C THR A 95 32.60 -0.56 -11.60
N PRO A 96 31.87 -0.35 -10.48
CA PRO A 96 30.52 -0.88 -10.38
C PRO A 96 29.68 -0.27 -11.49
N MET A 97 29.11 -1.12 -12.33
CA MET A 97 28.10 -0.69 -13.30
C MET A 97 26.75 -0.66 -12.59
N TYR A 98 26.01 0.43 -12.80
CA TYR A 98 24.68 0.60 -12.25
C TYR A 98 23.69 0.68 -13.39
N SER A 99 22.56 -0.01 -13.27
CA SER A 99 21.42 0.18 -14.15
C SER A 99 20.41 1.12 -13.48
N GLU A 100 19.87 2.02 -14.28
CA GLU A 100 18.81 2.92 -13.86
C GLU A 100 17.49 2.46 -14.50
N THR A 101 16.51 2.15 -13.67
CA THR A 101 15.16 1.82 -14.12
C THR A 101 14.19 2.88 -13.65
N TYR A 102 13.50 3.53 -14.58
CA TYR A 102 12.44 4.47 -14.27
C TYR A 102 11.13 3.72 -14.01
N VAL A 103 10.59 3.90 -12.80
CA VAL A 103 9.26 3.43 -12.42
C VAL A 103 8.31 4.61 -12.47
N PRO A 104 7.32 4.62 -13.39
CA PRO A 104 6.42 5.75 -13.56
C PRO A 104 5.50 5.94 -12.35
N ALA A 105 5.03 7.17 -12.17
CA ALA A 105 4.02 7.50 -11.18
C ALA A 105 2.69 6.82 -11.52
N ARG A 106 1.96 6.37 -10.50
CA ARG A 106 0.64 5.76 -10.65
C ARG A 106 -0.42 6.68 -10.07
N TYR A 107 -1.49 6.85 -10.83
CA TYR A 107 -2.62 7.70 -10.49
C TYR A 107 -3.92 6.89 -10.48
N LEU A 108 -4.81 7.30 -9.59
CA LEU A 108 -6.20 6.87 -9.56
C LEU A 108 -7.07 8.03 -10.05
N ARG A 109 -7.82 7.84 -11.12
CA ARG A 109 -8.82 8.78 -11.60
C ARG A 109 -10.19 8.31 -11.18
N LEU A 110 -10.94 9.17 -10.52
CA LEU A 110 -12.33 8.97 -10.18
C LEU A 110 -13.17 10.00 -10.93
N THR A 111 -14.26 9.54 -11.50
CA THR A 111 -15.23 10.37 -12.22
C THR A 111 -16.55 10.35 -11.46
N PHE A 112 -17.02 11.52 -11.07
CA PHE A 112 -18.26 11.71 -10.32
C PHE A 112 -19.28 12.38 -11.22
N GLY A 113 -20.52 11.86 -11.23
CA GLY A 113 -21.62 12.47 -11.95
C GLY A 113 -22.03 13.83 -11.36
N ALA A 114 -22.99 14.49 -12.01
CA ALA A 114 -23.54 15.76 -11.52
C ALA A 114 -24.20 15.65 -10.14
N ASP A 115 -24.62 14.44 -9.75
CA ASP A 115 -25.17 14.09 -8.43
C ASP A 115 -24.06 13.87 -7.36
N GLY A 116 -22.79 14.03 -7.72
CA GLY A 116 -21.64 13.82 -6.84
C GLY A 116 -21.27 12.36 -6.57
N LYS A 117 -21.93 11.39 -7.22
CA LYS A 117 -21.66 9.97 -7.04
C LYS A 117 -20.63 9.45 -8.05
N LEU A 118 -19.84 8.48 -7.62
CA LEU A 118 -18.84 7.82 -8.47
C LEU A 118 -19.52 7.08 -9.62
N THR A 119 -19.21 7.45 -10.85
CA THR A 119 -19.71 6.82 -12.08
C THR A 119 -18.66 5.93 -12.73
N ALA A 120 -17.39 6.31 -12.66
CA ALA A 120 -16.30 5.53 -13.25
C ALA A 120 -14.98 5.74 -12.49
N TRP A 121 -14.08 4.76 -12.62
CA TRP A 121 -12.75 4.84 -12.06
C TRP A 121 -11.72 4.25 -13.04
N LYS A 122 -10.48 4.71 -12.95
CA LYS A 122 -9.38 4.21 -13.78
C LYS A 122 -8.04 4.42 -13.08
N GLU A 123 -7.19 3.39 -13.05
CA GLU A 123 -5.79 3.52 -12.72
C GLU A 123 -4.96 3.74 -13.98
N PHE A 124 -3.98 4.64 -13.93
CA PHE A 124 -3.06 4.86 -15.05
C PHE A 124 -1.68 5.30 -14.54
N THR A 125 -0.68 5.15 -15.38
CA THR A 125 0.71 5.56 -15.13
C THR A 125 1.07 6.73 -16.04
N ARG A 126 1.93 7.61 -15.51
CA ARG A 126 2.46 8.75 -16.26
C ARG A 126 3.92 8.97 -15.94
#